data_8480cf2b1fe0128275e60100aaf1aed2
#
_entry.id   8480cf2b1fe0128275e60100aaf1aed2
#
_cell.length_a   1.000
_cell.length_b   1.000
_cell.length_c   1.000
_cell.angle_alpha   90.00
_cell.angle_beta   90.00
_cell.angle_gamma   90.00
#
_symmetry.space_group_name_H-M   'P 1'
#
loop_
_entity.id
_entity.type
_entity.pdbx_description
1 polymer ?
#
loop_
_entity_poly.entity_id
_entity_poly.type
_entity_poly.pdbx_seq_one_letter_code
_entity_poly.pdbx_strand_id
1 'polypeptide(L)'
;MQWRDMTPEEIATRPEARLGGMLLYMVIVASLLCVVMLIGLIVAFDQFRAVAGRFQIALAFVTVWSAAFVVMTALRVRLTPTLAGIGIIAWVVYRIFVSVAGRYGWPLGIDLLAQLAMALAFCGYMASGVRPNAYYRRRLPVS
;
A
#
# COMPACT_ATOMS: atom_id res chain seq x y z
N MET A 1 22.88 2.09 -5.18
CA MET A 1 22.55 1.00 -6.09
C MET A 1 22.26 1.61 -7.44
N GLN A 2 22.99 1.27 -8.48
CA GLN A 2 22.73 1.78 -9.83
C GLN A 2 21.70 0.88 -10.51
N TRP A 3 20.82 1.48 -11.31
CA TRP A 3 19.75 0.80 -12.01
C TRP A 3 19.92 0.95 -13.50
N ARG A 4 19.72 -0.12 -14.28
CA ARG A 4 19.67 -0.10 -15.75
C ARG A 4 18.27 -0.48 -16.23
N ASP A 5 17.90 0.03 -17.39
CA ASP A 5 16.64 -0.35 -18.02
C ASP A 5 16.76 -1.79 -18.60
N MET A 6 15.66 -2.54 -18.53
CA MET A 6 15.56 -3.89 -19.05
C MET A 6 15.35 -3.88 -20.56
N THR A 7 15.97 -4.85 -21.24
CA THR A 7 15.67 -5.10 -22.66
C THR A 7 14.30 -5.78 -22.83
N PRO A 8 13.67 -5.71 -24.02
CA PRO A 8 12.41 -6.42 -24.29
C PRO A 8 12.48 -7.92 -24.02
N GLU A 9 13.61 -8.56 -24.34
CA GLU A 9 13.84 -9.98 -24.08
C GLU A 9 13.92 -10.29 -22.58
N GLU A 10 14.59 -9.44 -21.80
CA GLU A 10 14.65 -9.59 -20.35
C GLU A 10 13.28 -9.43 -19.70
N ILE A 11 12.43 -8.52 -20.20
CA ILE A 11 11.06 -8.35 -19.71
C ILE A 11 10.22 -9.61 -19.95
N ALA A 12 10.43 -10.29 -21.07
CA ALA A 12 9.69 -11.50 -21.43
C ALA A 12 10.14 -12.73 -20.63
N THR A 13 11.44 -12.84 -20.36
CA THR A 13 12.07 -14.07 -19.82
C THR A 13 12.24 -14.04 -18.31
N ARG A 14 12.48 -12.85 -17.71
CA ARG A 14 12.82 -12.76 -16.29
C ARG A 14 11.61 -12.88 -15.36
N PRO A 15 11.69 -13.74 -14.33
CA PRO A 15 10.62 -13.90 -13.35
C PRO A 15 10.39 -12.66 -12.50
N GLU A 16 11.40 -11.79 -12.33
CA GLU A 16 11.28 -10.53 -11.57
C GLU A 16 10.37 -9.51 -12.26
N ALA A 17 10.24 -9.57 -13.58
CA ALA A 17 9.34 -8.74 -14.37
C ALA A 17 7.87 -9.18 -14.28
N ARG A 18 7.60 -10.34 -13.66
CA ARG A 18 6.25 -10.88 -13.45
C ARG A 18 5.75 -10.59 -12.04
N LEU A 19 4.45 -10.46 -11.91
CA LEU A 19 3.83 -10.36 -10.59
C LEU A 19 4.08 -11.66 -9.80
N GLY A 20 4.76 -11.56 -8.66
CA GLY A 20 5.11 -12.74 -7.87
C GLY A 20 5.85 -12.39 -6.58
N GLY A 21 6.16 -13.40 -5.76
CA GLY A 21 6.83 -13.26 -4.48
C GLY A 21 6.11 -12.29 -3.53
N MET A 22 6.86 -11.48 -2.80
CA MET A 22 6.32 -10.53 -1.82
C MET A 22 5.36 -9.50 -2.45
N LEU A 23 5.61 -9.09 -3.71
CA LEU A 23 4.70 -8.17 -4.41
C LEU A 23 3.33 -8.80 -4.65
N LEU A 24 3.28 -10.06 -5.08
CA LEU A 24 2.02 -10.80 -5.25
C LEU A 24 1.28 -10.94 -3.92
N TYR A 25 2.01 -11.28 -2.84
CA TYR A 25 1.43 -11.37 -1.51
C TYR A 25 0.78 -10.04 -1.08
N MET A 26 1.47 -8.92 -1.26
CA MET A 26 0.92 -7.58 -0.96
C MET A 26 -0.35 -7.29 -1.76
N VAL A 27 -0.39 -7.66 -3.05
CA VAL A 27 -1.57 -7.47 -3.90
C VAL A 27 -2.73 -8.35 -3.45
N ILE A 28 -2.48 -9.61 -3.09
CA ILE A 28 -3.51 -10.50 -2.56
C ILE A 28 -4.11 -9.94 -1.27
N VAL A 29 -3.26 -9.52 -0.33
CA VAL A 29 -3.70 -8.91 0.94
C VAL A 29 -4.51 -7.63 0.69
N ALA A 30 -4.04 -6.74 -0.19
CA ALA A 30 -4.76 -5.53 -0.54
C ALA A 30 -6.11 -5.83 -1.22
N SER A 31 -6.17 -6.84 -2.08
CA SER A 31 -7.42 -7.28 -2.73
C SER A 31 -8.42 -7.82 -1.71
N LEU A 32 -7.98 -8.67 -0.79
CA LEU A 32 -8.82 -9.20 0.27
C LEU A 32 -9.34 -8.08 1.18
N LEU A 33 -8.48 -7.15 1.59
CA LEU A 33 -8.87 -5.99 2.38
C LEU A 33 -9.92 -5.16 1.64
N CYS A 34 -9.71 -4.87 0.36
CA CYS A 34 -10.65 -4.12 -0.46
C CYS A 34 -12.04 -4.82 -0.50
N VAL A 35 -12.07 -6.11 -0.77
CA VAL A 35 -13.31 -6.90 -0.85
C VAL A 35 -14.03 -6.93 0.50
N VAL A 36 -13.32 -7.25 1.58
CA VAL A 36 -13.89 -7.29 2.92
C VAL A 36 -14.46 -5.94 3.34
N MET A 37 -13.73 -4.85 3.06
CA MET A 37 -14.19 -3.50 3.39
C MET A 37 -15.40 -3.07 2.56
N LEU A 38 -15.46 -3.43 1.28
CA LEU A 38 -16.61 -3.14 0.41
C LEU A 38 -17.85 -3.94 0.86
N ILE A 39 -17.69 -5.23 1.15
CA ILE A 39 -18.79 -6.06 1.67
C ILE A 39 -19.28 -5.49 3.01
N GLY A 40 -18.37 -5.18 3.93
CA GLY A 40 -18.69 -4.58 5.22
C GLY A 40 -19.44 -3.26 5.08
N LEU A 41 -19.01 -2.41 4.13
CA LEU A 41 -19.68 -1.14 3.86
C LEU A 41 -21.11 -1.34 3.32
N ILE A 42 -21.32 -2.34 2.45
CA ILE A 42 -22.66 -2.60 1.87
C ILE A 42 -23.59 -3.21 2.93
N VAL A 43 -23.11 -4.23 3.66
CA VAL A 43 -23.94 -5.00 4.62
C VAL A 43 -24.25 -4.18 5.90
N ALA A 44 -23.30 -3.38 6.35
CA ALA A 44 -23.37 -2.64 7.60
C ALA A 44 -23.45 -1.12 7.39
N PHE A 45 -24.06 -0.65 6.29
CA PHE A 45 -24.07 0.77 5.93
C PHE A 45 -24.67 1.67 7.03
N ASP A 46 -25.76 1.25 7.64
CA ASP A 46 -26.41 2.02 8.70
C ASP A 46 -25.54 2.08 9.96
N GLN A 47 -24.87 0.96 10.30
CA GLN A 47 -23.92 0.92 11.40
C GLN A 47 -22.67 1.77 11.10
N PHE A 48 -22.21 1.78 9.85
CA PHE A 48 -21.12 2.64 9.42
C PHE A 48 -21.43 4.12 9.62
N ARG A 49 -22.66 4.56 9.34
CA ARG A 49 -23.09 5.95 9.57
C ARG A 49 -23.14 6.32 11.06
N ALA A 50 -23.41 5.36 11.92
CA ALA A 50 -23.47 5.56 13.37
C ALA A 50 -22.09 5.56 14.05
N VAL A 51 -21.05 5.05 13.37
CA VAL A 51 -19.68 4.97 13.91
C VAL A 51 -19.04 6.36 13.94
N ALA A 52 -18.18 6.61 14.95
CA ALA A 52 -17.42 7.85 15.06
C ALA A 52 -16.61 8.16 13.79
N GLY A 53 -16.57 9.43 13.37
CA GLY A 53 -15.97 9.88 12.12
C GLY A 53 -14.52 9.40 11.88
N ARG A 54 -13.74 9.20 12.94
CA ARG A 54 -12.37 8.64 12.84
C ARG A 54 -12.33 7.25 12.22
N PHE A 55 -13.32 6.39 12.56
CA PHE A 55 -13.41 5.04 11.98
C PHE A 55 -13.89 5.10 10.53
N GLN A 56 -14.78 6.04 10.22
CA GLN A 56 -15.22 6.28 8.84
C GLN A 56 -14.03 6.69 7.96
N ILE A 57 -13.19 7.61 8.46
CA ILE A 57 -11.96 8.01 7.73
C ILE A 57 -11.02 6.84 7.56
N ALA A 58 -10.80 6.02 8.60
CA ALA A 58 -9.94 4.85 8.53
C ALA A 58 -10.45 3.83 7.51
N LEU A 59 -11.73 3.51 7.54
CA LEU A 59 -12.37 2.57 6.61
C LEU A 59 -12.31 3.10 5.17
N ALA A 60 -12.65 4.37 4.96
CA ALA A 60 -12.56 5.00 3.64
C ALA A 60 -11.13 4.98 3.11
N PHE A 61 -10.14 5.33 3.95
CA PHE A 61 -8.74 5.30 3.55
C PHE A 61 -8.30 3.89 3.14
N VAL A 62 -8.55 2.88 3.98
CA VAL A 62 -8.14 1.49 3.69
C VAL A 62 -8.78 0.99 2.40
N THR A 63 -10.08 1.27 2.20
CA THR A 63 -10.81 0.85 1.00
C THR A 63 -10.24 1.53 -0.26
N VAL A 64 -10.11 2.85 -0.25
CA VAL A 64 -9.63 3.61 -1.41
C VAL A 64 -8.17 3.29 -1.72
N TRP A 65 -7.32 3.23 -0.69
CA TRP A 65 -5.90 2.94 -0.88
C TRP A 65 -5.68 1.52 -1.42
N SER A 66 -6.36 0.52 -0.85
CA SER A 66 -6.21 -0.88 -1.31
C SER A 66 -6.75 -1.06 -2.74
N ALA A 67 -7.91 -0.48 -3.06
CA ALA A 67 -8.46 -0.50 -4.42
C ALA A 67 -7.51 0.17 -5.42
N ALA A 68 -7.03 1.38 -5.10
CA ALA A 68 -6.09 2.11 -5.94
C ALA A 68 -4.79 1.32 -6.16
N PHE A 69 -4.22 0.73 -5.10
CA PHE A 69 -3.02 -0.08 -5.18
C PHE A 69 -3.21 -1.30 -6.10
N VAL A 70 -4.32 -2.03 -5.95
CA VAL A 70 -4.64 -3.20 -6.79
C VAL A 70 -4.81 -2.80 -8.26
N VAL A 71 -5.62 -1.77 -8.53
CA VAL A 71 -5.88 -1.30 -9.89
C VAL A 71 -4.60 -0.78 -10.55
N MET A 72 -3.84 0.06 -9.87
CA MET A 72 -2.57 0.57 -10.41
C MET A 72 -1.55 -0.56 -10.65
N THR A 73 -1.57 -1.60 -9.82
CA THR A 73 -0.70 -2.77 -10.00
C THR A 73 -1.14 -3.58 -11.21
N ALA A 74 -2.43 -3.84 -11.39
CA ALA A 74 -2.97 -4.53 -12.56
C ALA A 74 -2.64 -3.79 -13.86
N LEU A 75 -2.74 -2.47 -13.85
CA LEU A 75 -2.42 -1.60 -14.98
C LEU A 75 -0.90 -1.35 -15.14
N ARG A 76 -0.07 -1.89 -14.27
CA ARG A 76 1.41 -1.70 -14.27
C ARG A 76 1.83 -0.23 -14.31
N VAL A 77 1.14 0.62 -13.59
CA VAL A 77 1.43 2.06 -13.55
C VAL A 77 2.81 2.29 -12.91
N ARG A 78 3.71 2.98 -13.61
CA ARG A 78 5.08 3.25 -13.13
C ARG A 78 5.14 3.99 -11.79
N LEU A 79 4.15 4.82 -11.52
CA LEU A 79 4.05 5.62 -10.29
C LEU A 79 3.49 4.84 -9.10
N THR A 80 3.01 3.61 -9.28
CA THR A 80 2.40 2.79 -8.21
C THR A 80 3.27 2.71 -6.96
N PRO A 81 4.59 2.42 -7.03
CA PRO A 81 5.42 2.36 -5.83
C PRO A 81 5.46 3.68 -5.05
N THR A 82 5.53 4.79 -5.78
CA THR A 82 5.59 6.14 -5.19
C THR A 82 4.24 6.53 -4.56
N LEU A 83 3.15 6.37 -5.31
CA LEU A 83 1.81 6.74 -4.83
C LEU A 83 1.35 5.86 -3.67
N ALA A 84 1.62 4.56 -3.73
CA ALA A 84 1.31 3.65 -2.63
C ALA A 84 2.11 4.00 -1.37
N GLY A 85 3.39 4.33 -1.50
CA GLY A 85 4.22 4.79 -0.39
C GLY A 85 3.73 6.11 0.22
N ILE A 86 3.42 7.10 -0.62
CA ILE A 86 2.86 8.39 -0.17
C ILE A 86 1.56 8.16 0.61
N GLY A 87 0.66 7.30 0.12
CA GLY A 87 -0.59 7.00 0.80
C GLY A 87 -0.36 6.43 2.20
N ILE A 88 0.53 5.45 2.35
CA ILE A 88 0.84 4.87 3.66
C ILE A 88 1.50 5.90 4.59
N ILE A 89 2.43 6.71 4.10
CA ILE A 89 3.06 7.77 4.91
C ILE A 89 2.01 8.78 5.35
N ALA A 90 1.14 9.23 4.45
CA ALA A 90 0.05 10.15 4.78
C ALA A 90 -0.86 9.59 5.88
N TRP A 91 -1.17 8.29 5.83
CA TRP A 91 -1.91 7.61 6.87
C TRP A 91 -1.21 7.64 8.23
N VAL A 92 0.08 7.32 8.28
CA VAL A 92 0.85 7.35 9.54
C VAL A 92 0.92 8.77 10.10
N VAL A 93 1.18 9.77 9.25
CA VAL A 93 1.19 11.18 9.65
C VAL A 93 -0.18 11.61 10.21
N TYR A 94 -1.27 11.24 9.54
CA TYR A 94 -2.62 11.48 10.05
C TYR A 94 -2.84 10.84 11.43
N ARG A 95 -2.42 9.58 11.61
CA ARG A 95 -2.52 8.86 12.89
C ARG A 95 -1.73 9.56 14.01
N ILE A 96 -0.51 10.00 13.73
CA ILE A 96 0.32 10.77 14.68
C ILE A 96 -0.38 12.07 15.05
N PHE A 97 -0.82 12.83 14.06
CA PHE A 97 -1.50 14.11 14.28
C PHE A 97 -2.74 13.96 15.17
N VAL A 98 -3.59 12.99 14.87
CA VAL A 98 -4.81 12.71 15.62
C VAL A 98 -4.50 12.27 17.06
N SER A 99 -3.45 11.46 17.26
CA SER A 99 -3.02 11.01 18.58
C SER A 99 -2.48 12.16 19.42
N VAL A 100 -1.64 13.02 18.86
CA VAL A 100 -1.05 14.19 19.54
C VAL A 100 -2.12 15.26 19.85
N ALA A 101 -3.06 15.49 18.94
CA ALA A 101 -4.11 16.46 19.14
C ALA A 101 -5.14 16.04 20.23
N GLY A 102 -5.04 14.82 20.74
CA GLY A 102 -5.92 14.31 21.82
C GLY A 102 -7.40 14.20 21.45
N ARG A 103 -7.75 14.55 20.21
CA ARG A 103 -9.15 14.70 19.77
C ARG A 103 -9.92 13.39 19.72
N TYR A 104 -9.25 12.24 19.69
CA TYR A 104 -9.90 10.95 19.42
C TYR A 104 -9.49 9.81 20.33
N GLY A 105 -8.73 10.07 21.41
CA GLY A 105 -8.38 9.05 22.40
C GLY A 105 -7.61 7.83 21.83
N TRP A 106 -6.87 8.02 20.75
CA TRP A 106 -5.95 6.99 20.25
C TRP A 106 -4.58 7.22 20.89
N PRO A 107 -4.16 6.38 21.81
CA PRO A 107 -2.86 6.55 22.45
C PRO A 107 -1.73 6.39 21.41
N LEU A 108 -0.64 7.12 21.63
CA LEU A 108 0.65 6.82 21.02
C LEU A 108 1.11 5.50 21.65
N GLY A 109 0.77 4.39 21.04
CA GLY A 109 1.01 3.07 21.55
C GLY A 109 1.79 2.17 20.60
N ILE A 110 1.95 0.93 21.01
CA ILE A 110 2.63 -0.13 20.23
C ILE A 110 2.03 -0.28 18.82
N ASP A 111 0.72 -0.08 18.67
CA ASP A 111 0.04 -0.13 17.38
C ASP A 111 0.57 0.92 16.37
N LEU A 112 0.84 2.13 16.83
CA LEU A 112 1.39 3.20 15.97
C LEU A 112 2.85 2.90 15.59
N LEU A 113 3.65 2.37 16.52
CA LEU A 113 5.01 1.93 16.23
C LEU A 113 5.02 0.78 15.21
N ALA A 114 4.12 -0.18 15.36
CA ALA A 114 3.95 -1.27 14.40
C ALA A 114 3.54 -0.75 13.01
N GLN A 115 2.60 0.20 12.93
CA GLN A 115 2.20 0.83 11.67
C GLN A 115 3.36 1.61 11.02
N LEU A 116 4.15 2.33 11.82
CA LEU A 116 5.33 3.03 11.32
C LEU A 116 6.37 2.05 10.78
N ALA A 117 6.67 0.98 11.50
CA ALA A 117 7.61 -0.05 11.06
C ALA A 117 7.14 -0.72 9.76
N MET A 118 5.85 -1.07 9.66
CA MET A 118 5.27 -1.62 8.42
C MET A 118 5.32 -0.62 7.27
N ALA A 119 5.03 0.66 7.51
CA ALA A 119 5.12 1.70 6.50
C ALA A 119 6.55 1.87 5.97
N LEU A 120 7.55 1.89 6.85
CA LEU A 120 8.95 1.96 6.47
C LEU A 120 9.40 0.73 5.68
N ALA A 121 9.02 -0.47 6.13
CA ALA A 121 9.33 -1.72 5.42
C ALA A 121 8.67 -1.75 4.02
N PHE A 122 7.40 -1.36 3.93
CA PHE A 122 6.68 -1.28 2.65
C PHE A 122 7.33 -0.25 1.71
N CYS A 123 7.59 0.96 2.18
CA CYS A 123 8.22 2.02 1.38
C CYS A 123 9.63 1.62 0.95
N GLY A 124 10.42 1.04 1.84
CA GLY A 124 11.75 0.52 1.54
C GLY A 124 11.71 -0.56 0.46
N TYR A 125 10.81 -1.53 0.59
CA TYR A 125 10.62 -2.56 -0.42
C TYR A 125 10.17 -2.01 -1.77
N MET A 126 9.21 -1.07 -1.79
CA MET A 126 8.71 -0.45 -3.02
C MET A 126 9.74 0.46 -3.71
N ALA A 127 10.62 1.11 -2.94
CA ALA A 127 11.65 1.99 -3.46
C ALA A 127 12.88 1.24 -3.98
N SER A 128 13.39 0.28 -3.22
CA SER A 128 14.67 -0.39 -3.45
C SER A 128 14.56 -1.87 -3.84
N GLY A 129 13.37 -2.48 -3.72
CA GLY A 129 13.18 -3.88 -4.06
C GLY A 129 13.37 -4.14 -5.55
N VAL A 130 14.09 -5.24 -5.87
CA VAL A 130 14.35 -5.63 -7.27
C VAL A 130 13.05 -5.88 -8.02
N ARG A 131 12.13 -6.63 -7.41
CA ARG A 131 10.87 -7.01 -8.06
C ARG A 131 9.92 -5.83 -8.33
N PRO A 132 9.65 -4.89 -7.41
CA PRO A 132 8.87 -3.70 -7.73
C PRO A 132 9.50 -2.85 -8.84
N ASN A 133 10.82 -2.69 -8.83
CA ASN A 133 11.51 -1.92 -9.87
C ASN A 133 11.46 -2.63 -11.23
N ALA A 134 11.63 -3.96 -11.29
CA ALA A 134 11.49 -4.73 -12.51
C ALA A 134 10.05 -4.72 -13.03
N TYR A 135 9.06 -4.93 -12.16
CA TYR A 135 7.64 -5.03 -12.54
C TYR A 135 7.04 -3.70 -13.01
N TYR A 136 7.25 -2.62 -12.23
CA TYR A 136 6.63 -1.32 -12.54
C TYR A 136 7.51 -0.43 -13.41
N ARG A 137 8.84 -0.39 -13.14
CA ARG A 137 9.77 0.55 -13.75
C ARG A 137 10.62 -0.06 -14.85
N ARG A 138 10.55 -1.39 -15.01
CA ARG A 138 11.37 -2.17 -15.97
C ARG A 138 12.87 -1.93 -15.80
N ARG A 139 13.34 -1.94 -14.54
CA ARG A 139 14.73 -1.69 -14.18
C ARG A 139 15.31 -2.82 -13.34
N LEU A 140 16.57 -3.13 -13.58
CA LEU A 140 17.36 -4.09 -12.81
C LEU A 140 18.56 -3.40 -12.17
N PRO A 141 19.03 -3.90 -10.99
CA PRO A 141 20.29 -3.43 -10.43
C PRO A 141 21.45 -3.81 -11.35
N VAL A 142 22.42 -2.90 -11.46
CA VAL A 142 23.70 -3.19 -12.12
C VAL A 142 24.51 -4.03 -11.15
N SER A 143 24.85 -5.27 -11.56
CA SER A 143 25.72 -6.20 -10.84
C SER A 143 27.18 -5.80 -10.97
#